data_46613e7ac1d04794f38511ac5e803d21
#
_entry.id   46613e7ac1d04794f38511ac5e803d21
#
_cell.length_a   1.000
_cell.length_b   1.000
_cell.length_c   1.000
_cell.angle_alpha   90.00
_cell.angle_beta   90.00
_cell.angle_gamma   90.00
#
_symmetry.space_group_name_H-M   'P 1'
#
loop_
_entity.id
_entity.type
_entity.pdbx_description
1 polymer ?
#
loop_
_entity_poly.entity_id
_entity_poly.type
_entity_poly.pdbx_seq_one_letter_code
_entity_poly.pdbx_strand_id
1 'polypeptide(L)'
;MKIKEKKVLVFGSGISGEAACSLLLREGAEVVLYDGNDKLDREEILSKIPESGNGSLQILLGTLADEKKAQLLKTLDLVVMSPGVPTDLPIVNEMRDRGIPIWGEIELAYEAGKGEVL
;
A
#
# COMPACT_ATOMS: atom_id res chain seq x y z
N MET A 1 12.58 -5.35 -8.04
CA MET A 1 11.46 -6.18 -7.55
C MET A 1 10.35 -6.17 -8.58
N LYS A 2 9.83 -7.34 -8.88
CA LYS A 2 8.63 -7.42 -9.72
C LYS A 2 7.41 -7.17 -8.84
N ILE A 3 6.61 -6.19 -9.19
CA ILE A 3 5.43 -5.79 -8.41
C ILE A 3 4.26 -6.75 -8.65
N LYS A 4 4.17 -7.33 -9.83
CA LYS A 4 3.11 -8.27 -10.18
C LYS A 4 3.05 -9.42 -9.17
N GLU A 5 1.85 -9.72 -8.69
CA GLU A 5 1.57 -10.79 -7.71
C GLU A 5 2.19 -10.59 -6.33
N LYS A 6 2.82 -9.44 -6.09
CA LYS A 6 3.32 -9.10 -4.76
C LYS A 6 2.20 -8.53 -3.90
N LYS A 7 2.28 -8.77 -2.61
CA LYS A 7 1.35 -8.18 -1.65
C LYS A 7 1.95 -6.88 -1.13
N VAL A 8 1.28 -5.78 -1.42
CA VAL A 8 1.79 -4.43 -1.14
C VAL A 8 0.82 -3.70 -0.23
N LEU A 9 1.32 -3.18 0.87
CA LEU A 9 0.54 -2.30 1.75
C LEU A 9 0.81 -0.87 1.34
N VAL A 10 -0.26 -0.12 1.02
CA VAL A 10 -0.17 1.32 0.85
C VAL A 10 -0.64 1.96 2.15
N PHE A 11 0.26 2.64 2.84
CA PHE A 11 -0.03 3.23 4.14
C PHE A 11 -0.40 4.69 3.97
N GLY A 12 -1.66 4.99 4.26
CA GLY A 12 -2.22 6.33 4.14
C GLY A 12 -3.07 6.48 2.89
N SER A 13 -4.33 6.85 3.08
CA SER A 13 -5.21 7.21 1.98
C SER A 13 -4.97 8.69 1.63
N GLY A 14 -5.62 9.18 0.62
CA GLY A 14 -5.41 10.52 0.12
C GLY A 14 -4.97 10.45 -1.33
N ILE A 15 -4.64 11.58 -1.92
CA ILE A 15 -4.33 11.64 -3.35
C ILE A 15 -3.13 10.74 -3.69
N SER A 16 -2.05 10.81 -2.91
CA SER A 16 -0.86 9.99 -3.14
C SER A 16 -1.14 8.50 -2.94
N GLY A 17 -1.88 8.15 -1.89
CA GLY A 17 -2.24 6.76 -1.62
C GLY A 17 -3.13 6.18 -2.71
N GLU A 18 -4.11 6.95 -3.17
CA GLU A 18 -5.00 6.55 -4.26
C GLU A 18 -4.22 6.33 -5.56
N ALA A 19 -3.30 7.24 -5.87
CA ALA A 19 -2.46 7.13 -7.06
C ALA A 19 -1.57 5.89 -6.99
N ALA A 20 -0.97 5.62 -5.82
CA ALA A 20 -0.14 4.44 -5.61
C ALA A 20 -0.94 3.16 -5.79
N CYS A 21 -2.16 3.10 -5.24
CA CYS A 21 -3.05 1.95 -5.42
C CYS A 21 -3.38 1.72 -6.89
N SER A 22 -3.72 2.77 -7.63
CA SER A 22 -4.03 2.66 -9.05
C SER A 22 -2.86 2.11 -9.85
N LEU A 23 -1.66 2.60 -9.57
CA LEU A 23 -0.45 2.13 -10.23
C LEU A 23 -0.18 0.66 -9.93
N LEU A 24 -0.27 0.27 -8.66
CA LEU A 24 -0.03 -1.10 -8.23
C LEU A 24 -1.05 -2.08 -8.81
N LEU A 25 -2.33 -1.69 -8.83
CA LEU A 25 -3.38 -2.52 -9.41
C LEU A 25 -3.15 -2.75 -10.90
N ARG A 26 -2.72 -1.71 -11.60
CA ARG A 26 -2.41 -1.81 -13.02
C ARG A 26 -1.25 -2.79 -13.26
N GLU A 27 -0.30 -2.84 -12.33
CA GLU A 27 0.84 -3.77 -12.42
C GLU A 27 0.50 -5.18 -11.94
N GLY A 28 -0.73 -5.42 -11.48
CA GLY A 28 -1.17 -6.75 -11.07
C GLY A 28 -0.84 -7.13 -9.64
N ALA A 29 -0.58 -6.16 -8.77
CA ALA A 29 -0.27 -6.41 -7.37
C ALA A 29 -1.53 -6.71 -6.55
N GLU A 30 -1.35 -7.41 -5.44
CA GLU A 30 -2.38 -7.54 -4.42
C GLU A 30 -2.19 -6.37 -3.44
N VAL A 31 -3.12 -5.41 -3.46
CA VAL A 31 -2.97 -4.15 -2.75
C VAL A 31 -3.83 -4.13 -1.50
N VAL A 32 -3.23 -3.73 -0.38
CA VAL A 32 -3.95 -3.42 0.86
C VAL A 32 -3.74 -1.95 1.14
N LEU A 33 -4.81 -1.16 1.08
CA LEU A 33 -4.76 0.25 1.47
C LEU A 33 -5.14 0.37 2.94
N TYR A 34 -4.24 0.87 3.76
CA TYR A 34 -4.47 1.03 5.18
C TYR A 34 -4.42 2.49 5.59
N ASP A 35 -5.40 2.93 6.38
CA ASP A 35 -5.40 4.25 7.01
C ASP A 35 -5.95 4.12 8.42
N GLY A 36 -5.28 4.73 9.38
CA GLY A 36 -5.69 4.69 10.78
C GLY A 36 -6.96 5.48 11.09
N ASN A 37 -7.46 6.25 10.16
CA ASN A 37 -8.68 7.05 10.35
C ASN A 37 -9.92 6.22 10.01
N ASP A 38 -10.64 5.77 11.04
CA ASP A 38 -11.84 4.93 10.87
C ASP A 38 -13.07 5.71 10.43
N LYS A 39 -12.97 7.04 10.36
CA LYS A 39 -14.06 7.89 9.89
C LYS A 39 -14.13 8.04 8.38
N LEU A 40 -13.10 7.53 7.68
CA LEU A 40 -13.09 7.56 6.23
C LEU A 40 -14.15 6.63 5.65
N ASP A 41 -14.68 7.00 4.49
CA ASP A 41 -15.68 6.22 3.78
C ASP A 41 -14.98 5.31 2.77
N ARG A 42 -15.10 4.01 2.98
CA ARG A 42 -14.49 3.01 2.09
C ARG A 42 -15.03 3.12 0.66
N GLU A 43 -16.33 3.34 0.52
CA GLU A 43 -16.94 3.44 -0.81
C GLU A 43 -16.45 4.66 -1.57
N GLU A 44 -16.26 5.77 -0.86
CA GLU A 44 -15.71 6.99 -1.45
C GLU A 44 -14.29 6.75 -1.94
N ILE A 45 -13.46 6.06 -1.13
CA ILE A 45 -12.10 5.73 -1.51
C ILE A 45 -12.10 4.83 -2.74
N LEU A 46 -12.94 3.80 -2.76
CA LEU A 46 -13.05 2.90 -3.90
C LEU A 46 -13.46 3.62 -5.18
N SER A 47 -14.32 4.63 -5.06
CA SER A 47 -14.78 5.39 -6.23
C SER A 47 -13.65 6.21 -6.87
N LYS A 48 -12.63 6.53 -6.11
CA LYS A 48 -11.49 7.32 -6.58
C LYS A 48 -10.35 6.45 -7.13
N ILE A 49 -10.39 5.15 -6.90
CA ILE A 49 -9.37 4.22 -7.38
C ILE A 49 -9.98 3.38 -8.49
N PRO A 50 -9.64 3.66 -9.75
CA PRO A 50 -10.21 2.89 -10.86
C PRO A 50 -9.72 1.44 -10.83
N GLU A 51 -10.63 0.50 -11.03
CA GLU A 51 -10.27 -0.88 -11.19
C GLU A 51 -9.59 -1.05 -12.55
N SER A 52 -8.32 -1.42 -12.52
CA SER A 52 -7.56 -1.65 -13.73
C SER A 52 -6.58 -2.77 -13.52
N GLY A 53 -6.32 -3.53 -14.57
CA GLY A 53 -5.38 -4.64 -14.53
C GLY A 53 -5.92 -5.84 -13.78
N ASN A 54 -5.01 -6.72 -13.37
CA ASN A 54 -5.32 -8.00 -12.73
C ASN A 54 -5.11 -7.98 -11.21
N GLY A 55 -4.85 -6.82 -10.63
CA GLY A 55 -4.61 -6.70 -9.20
C GLY A 55 -5.88 -6.80 -8.38
N SER A 56 -5.72 -6.94 -7.08
CA SER A 56 -6.82 -6.95 -6.12
C SER A 56 -6.61 -5.85 -5.10
N LEU A 57 -7.71 -5.30 -4.59
CA LEU A 57 -7.66 -4.20 -3.61
C LEU A 57 -8.48 -4.56 -2.37
N GLN A 58 -7.88 -4.37 -1.21
CA GLN A 58 -8.54 -4.46 0.09
C GLN A 58 -8.29 -3.15 0.83
N ILE A 59 -9.31 -2.62 1.49
CA ILE A 59 -9.18 -1.38 2.26
C ILE A 59 -9.41 -1.69 3.74
N LEU A 60 -8.44 -1.29 4.58
CA LEU A 60 -8.49 -1.44 6.02
C LEU A 60 -8.44 -0.05 6.66
N LEU A 61 -9.44 0.26 7.46
CA LEU A 61 -9.55 1.56 8.13
C LEU A 61 -9.57 1.38 9.64
N GLY A 62 -8.96 2.32 10.36
CA GLY A 62 -8.94 2.31 11.80
C GLY A 62 -7.79 1.51 12.39
N THR A 63 -7.93 1.17 13.67
CA THR A 63 -6.90 0.40 14.38
C THR A 63 -7.03 -1.08 14.06
N LEU A 64 -5.93 -1.71 13.66
CA LEU A 64 -5.91 -3.14 13.42
C LEU A 64 -5.75 -3.92 14.73
N ALA A 65 -6.50 -5.01 14.86
CA ALA A 65 -6.28 -5.95 15.96
C ALA A 65 -4.89 -6.59 15.82
N ASP A 66 -4.28 -6.95 16.96
CA ASP A 66 -2.91 -7.50 16.96
C ASP A 66 -2.78 -8.73 16.08
N GLU A 67 -3.76 -9.63 16.10
CA GLU A 67 -3.76 -10.83 15.27
C GLU A 67 -3.78 -10.50 13.78
N LYS A 68 -4.64 -9.57 13.39
CA LYS A 68 -4.76 -9.16 12.00
C LYS A 68 -3.50 -8.45 11.53
N LYS A 69 -2.93 -7.60 12.38
CA LYS A 69 -1.68 -6.93 12.10
C LYS A 69 -0.55 -7.94 11.90
N ALA A 70 -0.43 -8.91 12.79
CA ALA A 70 0.61 -9.94 12.68
C ALA A 70 0.47 -10.75 11.40
N GLN A 71 -0.75 -11.16 11.05
CA GLN A 71 -0.99 -11.90 9.81
C GLN A 71 -0.62 -11.08 8.59
N LEU A 72 -1.01 -9.80 8.59
CA LEU A 72 -0.71 -8.90 7.48
C LEU A 72 0.80 -8.75 7.30
N LEU A 73 1.53 -8.50 8.39
CA LEU A 73 2.97 -8.31 8.33
C LEU A 73 3.72 -9.56 7.87
N LYS A 74 3.19 -10.76 8.16
CA LYS A 74 3.81 -12.00 7.70
C LYS A 74 3.73 -12.20 6.20
N THR A 75 2.74 -11.59 5.54
CA THR A 75 2.47 -11.84 4.13
C THR A 75 2.88 -10.70 3.22
N LEU A 76 3.25 -9.55 3.80
CA LEU A 76 3.62 -8.38 3.00
C LEU A 76 4.98 -8.55 2.33
N ASP A 77 5.03 -8.18 1.07
CA ASP A 77 6.27 -8.15 0.29
C ASP A 77 6.85 -6.74 0.21
N LEU A 78 6.01 -5.72 0.35
CA LEU A 78 6.42 -4.33 0.17
C LEU A 78 5.45 -3.41 0.90
N VAL A 79 5.96 -2.29 1.41
CA VAL A 79 5.13 -1.22 1.98
C VAL A 79 5.43 0.08 1.22
N VAL A 80 4.38 0.77 0.82
CA VAL A 80 4.49 2.09 0.19
C VAL A 80 3.91 3.11 1.16
N MET A 81 4.70 4.11 1.54
CA MET A 81 4.30 5.15 2.49
C MET A 81 3.89 6.41 1.77
N SER A 82 2.73 6.94 2.14
CA SER A 82 2.32 8.27 1.67
C SER A 82 3.11 9.35 2.41
N PRO A 83 3.39 10.50 1.79
CA PRO A 83 4.24 11.53 2.40
C PRO A 83 3.75 12.08 3.73
N GLY A 84 2.44 12.08 3.96
CA GLY A 84 1.87 12.61 5.20
C GLY A 84 1.86 11.66 6.38
N VAL A 85 2.30 10.41 6.20
CA VAL A 85 2.29 9.41 7.26
C VAL A 85 3.61 9.44 8.01
N PRO A 86 3.57 9.56 9.37
CA PRO A 86 4.82 9.51 10.14
C PRO A 86 5.54 8.19 9.98
N THR A 87 6.87 8.25 9.85
CA THR A 87 7.70 7.06 9.65
C THR A 87 8.17 6.44 10.97
N ASP A 88 7.82 7.03 12.10
CA ASP A 88 8.20 6.55 13.43
C ASP A 88 7.07 5.82 14.16
N LEU A 89 5.99 5.51 13.46
CA LEU A 89 4.88 4.75 14.06
C LEU A 89 5.34 3.35 14.45
N PRO A 90 4.79 2.78 15.54
CA PRO A 90 5.17 1.42 15.97
C PRO A 90 5.00 0.38 14.88
N ILE A 91 3.93 0.45 14.09
CA ILE A 91 3.71 -0.52 13.00
C ILE A 91 4.81 -0.42 11.93
N VAL A 92 5.29 0.78 11.65
CA VAL A 92 6.37 0.99 10.68
C VAL A 92 7.68 0.41 11.20
N ASN A 93 7.95 0.58 12.49
CA ASN A 93 9.12 -0.02 13.11
C ASN A 93 9.07 -1.55 13.06
N GLU A 94 7.90 -2.14 13.28
CA GLU A 94 7.73 -3.60 13.13
C GLU A 94 8.00 -4.07 11.71
N MET A 95 7.57 -3.29 10.71
CA MET A 95 7.83 -3.60 9.31
C MET A 95 9.33 -3.62 9.02
N ARG A 96 10.06 -2.63 9.54
CA ARG A 96 11.51 -2.57 9.39
C ARG A 96 12.21 -3.74 10.08
N ASP A 97 11.77 -4.08 11.29
CA ASP A 97 12.35 -5.19 12.04
C ASP A 97 12.16 -6.52 11.33
N ARG A 98 11.09 -6.67 10.56
CA ARG A 98 10.82 -7.86 9.77
C ARG A 98 11.54 -7.87 8.42
N GLY A 99 12.24 -6.79 8.10
CA GLY A 99 12.97 -6.69 6.84
C GLY A 99 12.10 -6.41 5.63
N ILE A 100 10.87 -5.92 5.83
CA ILE A 100 9.97 -5.58 4.73
C ILE A 100 10.46 -4.27 4.09
N PRO A 101 10.67 -4.23 2.76
CA PRO A 101 11.06 -2.99 2.09
C PRO A 101 9.98 -1.92 2.25
N ILE A 102 10.40 -0.70 2.54
CA ILE A 102 9.49 0.44 2.68
C ILE A 102 9.90 1.49 1.66
N TRP A 103 9.01 1.74 0.71
CA TRP A 103 9.22 2.70 -0.37
C TRP A 103 8.36 3.94 -0.16
N GLY A 104 8.86 5.08 -0.59
CA GLY A 104 8.02 6.26 -0.78
C GLY A 104 7.38 6.25 -2.16
N GLU A 105 6.60 7.27 -2.44
CA GLU A 105 5.90 7.41 -3.72
C GLU A 105 6.88 7.47 -4.89
N ILE A 106 8.00 8.16 -4.71
CA ILE A 106 9.02 8.34 -5.75
C ILE A 106 9.68 7.00 -6.09
N GLU A 107 10.04 6.21 -5.09
CA GLU A 107 10.63 4.89 -5.31
C GLU A 107 9.67 3.96 -6.04
N LEU A 108 8.38 4.03 -5.69
CA LEU A 108 7.37 3.22 -6.37
C LEU A 108 7.28 3.60 -7.84
N ALA A 109 7.20 4.88 -8.14
CA ALA A 109 7.10 5.35 -9.52
C ALA A 109 8.33 4.95 -10.34
N TYR A 110 9.51 5.04 -9.74
CA TYR A 110 10.76 4.65 -10.39
C TYR A 110 10.78 3.17 -10.71
N GLU A 111 10.44 2.32 -9.73
CA GLU A 111 10.47 0.87 -9.92
C GLU A 111 9.40 0.40 -10.90
N ALA A 112 8.22 0.99 -10.87
CA ALA A 112 7.16 0.64 -11.79
C ALA A 112 7.48 1.04 -13.23
N GLY A 113 8.27 2.11 -13.40
CA GLY A 113 8.68 2.59 -14.72
C GLY A 113 9.87 1.86 -15.35
N LYS A 114 10.55 0.99 -14.61
CA LYS A 114 11.77 0.33 -15.12
C LYS A 114 11.56 -0.54 -16.35
N GLY A 115 10.36 -1.07 -16.53
CA GLY A 115 10.04 -1.88 -17.69
C GLY A 115 9.61 -1.08 -18.91
N GLU A 116 9.52 0.22 -18.80
CA GLU A 116 9.07 1.10 -19.85
C GLU A 116 10.26 1.85 -20.46
N VAL A 117 10.23 1.97 -21.76
CA VAL A 117 11.23 2.78 -22.47
C VAL A 117 10.78 4.23 -22.40
N LEU A 118 11.47 4.98 -21.66
CA LEU A 118 11.21 6.41 -21.52
C LEU A 118 12.00 7.20 -22.54
#